data_ff3859ceba8258a55bac94ceb409046d
#
_entry.id   ff3859ceba8258a55bac94ceb409046d
#
_cell.length_a   1.000
_cell.length_b   1.000
_cell.length_c   1.000
_cell.angle_alpha   90.00
_cell.angle_beta   90.00
_cell.angle_gamma   90.00
#
_symmetry.space_group_name_H-M   'P 1'
#
loop_
_entity.id
_entity.type
_entity.pdbx_description
1 polymer ?
#
loop_
_entity_poly.entity_id
_entity_poly.type
_entity_poly.pdbx_seq_one_letter_code
_entity_poly.pdbx_strand_id
1 'polypeptide(L)'
;MQSQDYKKRLKLQLIIILSIAIMSCGVPSVPTALSSLLERESIRVGTVYGAGTFYNGAEGPQGFEYELLAGFADYLGVTLDLYPFYSYEVMLEQLEEGNLDIVATGDAVTPSLKSRFAYGPAYQHVQQELVFQAGTSRPRDLLELDAPIVTVAGSSQAHLLSSLLGQVTDQASDGESPIIKTQLVTTEDSDSEELLQQVANGDIAYTVADNNRLALQRRRYPNLAVAKTLNEDMPMAWALPLHQDDSVKAALIEYFGTVHQSGWFTVLEDKYFGHIRQFDYVDSRAFNYAAETALAQYKPLFQQYAGDLDWRLLAAMSYQESHWDSDAISRTGVRGLMMLTMDTASDWNVDDRTDPEQSIRGGSRYFASLLNRIPARISEPDRTWMAMASYNIGMGHLEDARILTEQQGGNPDLWVDVKRRLPQLRQKKYYRTTRYGYARGDEALQYVENIRRYYDSLVWLDEQGKI
;
A
#
# COMPACT_ATOMS: atom_id res chain seq x y z
N MET A 1 -57.36 -1.46 64.05
CA MET A 1 -57.19 -2.05 62.69
C MET A 1 -56.20 -1.28 61.77
N GLN A 2 -56.11 0.03 61.89
CA GLN A 2 -55.21 0.83 61.00
C GLN A 2 -53.69 0.67 61.27
N SER A 3 -53.24 0.34 62.47
CA SER A 3 -51.82 0.21 62.84
C SER A 3 -51.11 -1.06 62.26
N GLN A 4 -51.89 -2.15 62.05
CA GLN A 4 -51.34 -3.39 61.51
C GLN A 4 -51.12 -3.33 59.97
N ASP A 5 -51.94 -2.58 59.25
CA ASP A 5 -51.82 -2.42 57.83
C ASP A 5 -50.63 -1.52 57.46
N TYR A 6 -50.36 -0.50 58.27
CA TYR A 6 -49.17 0.39 58.05
C TYR A 6 -47.85 -0.39 58.24
N LYS A 7 -47.77 -1.24 59.27
CA LYS A 7 -46.58 -2.09 59.49
C LYS A 7 -46.36 -3.14 58.38
N LYS A 8 -47.46 -3.68 57.82
CA LYS A 8 -47.37 -4.60 56.66
C LYS A 8 -46.91 -3.88 55.41
N ARG A 9 -47.37 -2.64 55.08
CA ARG A 9 -46.96 -1.87 53.98
C ARG A 9 -45.49 -1.40 54.06
N LEU A 10 -45.05 -1.04 55.29
CA LEU A 10 -43.64 -0.66 55.53
C LEU A 10 -42.68 -1.84 55.35
N LYS A 11 -43.09 -3.07 55.84
CA LYS A 11 -42.30 -4.29 55.60
C LYS A 11 -42.25 -4.69 54.15
N LEU A 12 -43.34 -4.51 53.39
CA LEU A 12 -43.35 -4.79 51.94
C LEU A 12 -42.49 -3.80 51.14
N GLN A 13 -42.51 -2.51 51.51
CA GLN A 13 -41.63 -1.49 50.91
C GLN A 13 -40.15 -1.74 51.23
N LEU A 14 -39.82 -2.16 52.46
CA LEU A 14 -38.46 -2.52 52.86
C LEU A 14 -37.95 -3.76 52.10
N ILE A 15 -38.79 -4.76 51.86
CA ILE A 15 -38.45 -5.97 51.08
C ILE A 15 -38.24 -5.61 49.60
N ILE A 16 -39.05 -4.72 49.03
CA ILE A 16 -38.89 -4.27 47.64
C ILE A 16 -37.61 -3.45 47.48
N ILE A 17 -37.28 -2.55 48.44
CA ILE A 17 -36.02 -1.76 48.41
C ILE A 17 -34.82 -2.68 48.60
N LEU A 18 -34.88 -3.69 49.46
CA LEU A 18 -33.82 -4.68 49.68
C LEU A 18 -33.65 -5.58 48.43
N SER A 19 -34.73 -5.92 47.72
CA SER A 19 -34.67 -6.71 46.47
C SER A 19 -34.07 -5.91 45.32
N ILE A 20 -34.34 -4.59 45.26
CA ILE A 20 -33.72 -3.68 44.25
C ILE A 20 -32.24 -3.47 44.56
N ALA A 21 -31.85 -3.38 45.84
CA ALA A 21 -30.45 -3.27 46.25
C ALA A 21 -29.62 -4.55 45.97
N ILE A 22 -30.27 -5.74 46.01
CA ILE A 22 -29.60 -7.02 45.69
C ILE A 22 -29.46 -7.24 44.18
N MET A 23 -30.34 -6.65 43.34
CA MET A 23 -30.21 -6.68 41.89
C MET A 23 -29.12 -5.70 41.35
N SER A 24 -28.61 -4.78 42.18
CA SER A 24 -27.55 -3.83 41.84
C SER A 24 -26.12 -4.33 42.14
N CYS A 25 -25.96 -5.53 42.71
CA CYS A 25 -24.67 -6.20 42.76
C CYS A 25 -24.41 -6.82 41.36
N GLY A 26 -23.99 -6.03 40.40
CA GLY A 26 -23.39 -6.55 39.19
C GLY A 26 -22.25 -7.49 39.58
N VAL A 27 -22.31 -8.74 39.13
CA VAL A 27 -21.16 -9.63 39.18
C VAL A 27 -20.01 -8.82 38.57
N PRO A 28 -18.86 -8.66 39.26
CA PRO A 28 -17.75 -7.97 38.66
C PRO A 28 -17.41 -8.71 37.36
N SER A 29 -17.76 -8.12 36.23
CA SER A 29 -17.37 -8.66 34.94
C SER A 29 -15.85 -8.62 34.90
N VAL A 30 -15.23 -9.76 34.65
CA VAL A 30 -13.78 -9.80 34.37
C VAL A 30 -13.54 -8.81 33.23
N PRO A 31 -12.63 -7.85 33.42
CA PRO A 31 -12.31 -6.89 32.32
C PRO A 31 -11.95 -7.65 31.06
N THR A 32 -12.58 -7.28 29.95
CA THR A 32 -12.19 -7.83 28.63
C THR A 32 -10.91 -7.19 28.14
N ALA A 33 -10.21 -7.84 27.22
CA ALA A 33 -9.01 -7.27 26.61
C ALA A 33 -9.28 -5.89 25.99
N LEU A 34 -10.43 -5.74 25.32
CA LEU A 34 -10.86 -4.45 24.76
C LEU A 34 -11.13 -3.41 25.85
N SER A 35 -11.83 -3.78 26.93
CA SER A 35 -12.09 -2.81 28.02
C SER A 35 -10.81 -2.34 28.71
N SER A 36 -9.84 -3.23 28.91
CA SER A 36 -8.53 -2.89 29.48
C SER A 36 -7.73 -1.95 28.58
N LEU A 37 -7.83 -2.11 27.25
CA LEU A 37 -7.24 -1.24 26.24
C LEU A 37 -7.91 0.15 26.28
N LEU A 38 -9.23 0.21 26.32
CA LEU A 38 -10.00 1.46 26.40
C LEU A 38 -9.75 2.21 27.71
N GLU A 39 -9.64 1.53 28.85
CA GLU A 39 -9.29 2.12 30.14
C GLU A 39 -7.85 2.70 30.15
N ARG A 40 -6.93 2.10 29.39
CA ARG A 40 -5.56 2.61 29.24
C ARG A 40 -5.48 3.77 28.24
N GLU A 41 -6.52 4.02 27.45
CA GLU A 41 -6.60 5.04 26.39
C GLU A 41 -5.50 4.89 25.32
N SER A 42 -4.91 3.69 25.18
CA SER A 42 -3.89 3.40 24.17
C SER A 42 -3.90 1.95 23.71
N ILE A 43 -3.47 1.73 22.46
CA ILE A 43 -3.25 0.41 21.86
C ILE A 43 -1.77 0.25 21.54
N ARG A 44 -1.14 -0.82 22.07
CA ARG A 44 0.30 -1.12 21.90
C ARG A 44 0.47 -2.08 20.74
N VAL A 45 1.15 -1.62 19.70
CA VAL A 45 1.30 -2.39 18.47
C VAL A 45 2.77 -2.59 18.12
N GLY A 46 3.17 -3.87 17.94
CA GLY A 46 4.45 -4.24 17.36
C GLY A 46 4.39 -4.21 15.83
N THR A 47 5.40 -3.65 15.20
CA THR A 47 5.55 -3.61 13.73
C THR A 47 7.02 -3.74 13.33
N VAL A 48 7.28 -3.77 12.03
CA VAL A 48 8.64 -3.72 11.45
C VAL A 48 8.76 -2.51 10.53
N TYR A 49 10.00 -2.04 10.32
CA TYR A 49 10.24 -1.00 9.32
C TYR A 49 10.03 -1.55 7.91
N GLY A 50 9.48 -0.72 7.01
CA GLY A 50 9.30 -1.05 5.61
C GLY A 50 8.28 -0.17 4.91
N ALA A 51 8.38 -0.03 3.59
CA ALA A 51 7.50 0.82 2.78
C ALA A 51 6.02 0.39 2.83
N GLY A 52 5.76 -0.90 3.01
CA GLY A 52 4.40 -1.45 3.18
C GLY A 52 3.90 -1.45 4.62
N THR A 53 4.78 -1.28 5.61
CA THR A 53 4.46 -1.40 7.04
C THR A 53 4.50 -0.05 7.75
N PHE A 54 5.69 0.42 8.08
CA PHE A 54 5.91 1.67 8.78
C PHE A 54 7.25 2.30 8.39
N TYR A 55 7.25 3.58 8.06
CA TYR A 55 8.45 4.39 7.87
C TYR A 55 8.18 5.86 8.19
N ASN A 56 9.24 6.61 8.49
CA ASN A 56 9.17 8.05 8.69
C ASN A 56 9.42 8.75 7.34
N GLY A 57 8.35 9.22 6.71
CA GLY A 57 8.42 10.06 5.51
C GLY A 57 8.68 11.53 5.84
N ALA A 58 8.79 12.37 4.80
CA ALA A 58 9.01 13.80 4.96
C ALA A 58 7.87 14.53 5.70
N GLU A 59 6.65 14.02 5.61
CA GLU A 59 5.46 14.59 6.24
C GLU A 59 5.07 13.89 7.56
N GLY A 60 5.91 12.97 8.05
CA GLY A 60 5.68 12.20 9.27
C GLY A 60 5.56 10.71 9.02
N PRO A 61 5.01 9.96 9.99
CA PRO A 61 4.83 8.51 9.91
C PRO A 61 3.93 8.10 8.74
N GLN A 62 4.33 7.09 7.98
CA GLN A 62 3.64 6.57 6.80
C GLN A 62 3.78 5.04 6.73
N GLY A 63 2.99 4.41 5.87
CA GLY A 63 2.96 2.97 5.62
C GLY A 63 1.53 2.44 5.55
N PHE A 64 1.30 1.42 4.74
CA PHE A 64 -0.04 0.84 4.60
C PHE A 64 -0.57 0.29 5.93
N GLU A 65 0.24 -0.51 6.64
CA GLU A 65 -0.11 -1.03 7.97
C GLU A 65 -0.29 0.10 9.00
N TYR A 66 0.62 1.09 8.98
CA TYR A 66 0.53 2.24 9.87
C TYR A 66 -0.79 2.99 9.73
N GLU A 67 -1.21 3.30 8.50
CA GLU A 67 -2.46 4.04 8.28
C GLU A 67 -3.70 3.22 8.67
N LEU A 68 -3.68 1.90 8.44
CA LEU A 68 -4.73 1.00 8.92
C LEU A 68 -4.80 0.97 10.46
N LEU A 69 -3.64 0.91 11.13
CA LEU A 69 -3.56 0.91 12.59
C LEU A 69 -3.99 2.25 13.19
N ALA A 70 -3.56 3.37 12.60
CA ALA A 70 -3.98 4.70 13.01
C ALA A 70 -5.51 4.85 12.88
N GLY A 71 -6.08 4.39 11.77
CA GLY A 71 -7.54 4.36 11.59
C GLY A 71 -8.26 3.47 12.62
N PHE A 72 -7.67 2.35 13.02
CA PHE A 72 -8.25 1.51 14.08
C PHE A 72 -8.17 2.17 15.45
N ALA A 73 -7.05 2.82 15.80
CA ALA A 73 -6.91 3.56 17.04
C ALA A 73 -7.91 4.74 17.10
N ASP A 74 -8.08 5.47 16.01
CA ASP A 74 -9.10 6.53 15.88
C ASP A 74 -10.52 5.98 16.02
N TYR A 75 -10.81 4.83 15.41
CA TYR A 75 -12.10 4.14 15.53
C TYR A 75 -12.44 3.79 16.98
N LEU A 76 -11.44 3.36 17.77
CA LEU A 76 -11.59 3.07 19.19
C LEU A 76 -11.55 4.32 20.08
N GLY A 77 -11.09 5.47 19.56
CA GLY A 77 -10.89 6.69 20.34
C GLY A 77 -9.70 6.63 21.28
N VAL A 78 -8.64 5.90 20.91
CA VAL A 78 -7.42 5.70 21.73
C VAL A 78 -6.16 6.12 20.99
N THR A 79 -5.05 6.28 21.71
CA THR A 79 -3.73 6.59 21.13
C THR A 79 -3.09 5.33 20.55
N LEU A 80 -2.46 5.43 19.38
CA LEU A 80 -1.62 4.38 18.81
C LEU A 80 -0.20 4.47 19.38
N ASP A 81 0.18 3.50 20.24
CA ASP A 81 1.54 3.31 20.72
C ASP A 81 2.25 2.29 19.82
N LEU A 82 2.99 2.76 18.82
CA LEU A 82 3.64 1.92 17.82
C LEU A 82 5.09 1.65 18.19
N TYR A 83 5.47 0.37 18.23
CA TYR A 83 6.81 -0.11 18.54
C TYR A 83 7.41 -0.85 17.35
N PRO A 84 8.31 -0.24 16.57
CA PRO A 84 9.03 -0.93 15.51
C PRO A 84 10.14 -1.80 16.09
N PHE A 85 10.20 -3.06 15.64
CA PHE A 85 11.17 -4.06 16.05
C PHE A 85 12.09 -4.44 14.89
N TYR A 86 13.33 -4.79 15.19
CA TYR A 86 14.27 -5.37 14.25
C TYR A 86 14.24 -6.91 14.28
N SER A 87 13.85 -7.52 15.41
CA SER A 87 13.73 -8.98 15.56
C SER A 87 12.27 -9.39 15.67
N TYR A 88 11.83 -10.27 14.76
CA TYR A 88 10.49 -10.87 14.78
C TYR A 88 10.26 -11.71 16.05
N GLU A 89 11.26 -12.51 16.47
CA GLU A 89 11.11 -13.36 17.66
C GLU A 89 10.89 -12.51 18.92
N VAL A 90 11.69 -11.45 19.13
CA VAL A 90 11.51 -10.54 20.27
C VAL A 90 10.14 -9.89 20.24
N MET A 91 9.68 -9.44 19.07
CA MET A 91 8.37 -8.83 18.91
C MET A 91 7.23 -9.82 19.23
N LEU A 92 7.33 -11.06 18.75
CA LEU A 92 6.34 -12.11 18.99
C LEU A 92 6.34 -12.54 20.46
N GLU A 93 7.48 -12.60 21.13
CA GLU A 93 7.59 -12.81 22.58
C GLU A 93 6.86 -11.71 23.36
N GLN A 94 7.03 -10.43 22.97
CA GLN A 94 6.31 -9.33 23.61
C GLN A 94 4.79 -9.43 23.45
N LEU A 95 4.31 -10.00 22.33
CA LEU A 95 2.90 -10.27 22.12
C LEU A 95 2.40 -11.43 23.05
N GLU A 96 3.18 -12.51 23.17
CA GLU A 96 2.88 -13.66 24.04
C GLU A 96 2.84 -13.25 25.54
N GLU A 97 3.74 -12.37 25.95
CA GLU A 97 3.81 -11.83 27.32
C GLU A 97 2.72 -10.78 27.63
N GLY A 98 1.93 -10.36 26.62
CA GLY A 98 0.89 -9.35 26.77
C GLY A 98 1.44 -7.90 26.91
N ASN A 99 2.69 -7.65 26.53
CA ASN A 99 3.28 -6.32 26.47
C ASN A 99 2.85 -5.58 25.21
N LEU A 100 2.42 -6.30 24.17
CA LEU A 100 1.75 -5.80 22.98
C LEU A 100 0.31 -6.31 22.92
N ASP A 101 -0.58 -5.52 22.33
CA ASP A 101 -1.97 -5.89 22.10
C ASP A 101 -2.17 -6.49 20.69
N ILE A 102 -1.36 -6.01 19.72
CA ILE A 102 -1.39 -6.42 18.30
C ILE A 102 0.04 -6.48 17.76
N VAL A 103 0.28 -7.39 16.82
CA VAL A 103 1.44 -7.36 15.92
C VAL A 103 0.95 -7.24 14.48
N ALA A 104 1.46 -6.22 13.77
CA ALA A 104 1.08 -5.86 12.40
C ALA A 104 2.35 -5.67 11.55
N THR A 105 2.74 -6.71 10.81
CA THR A 105 3.97 -6.75 10.01
C THR A 105 3.71 -6.79 8.51
N GLY A 106 2.45 -6.87 8.09
CA GLY A 106 2.12 -7.10 6.68
C GLY A 106 2.53 -8.49 6.19
N ASP A 107 2.72 -9.45 7.09
CA ASP A 107 3.13 -10.81 6.74
C ASP A 107 1.92 -11.77 6.60
N ALA A 108 2.13 -12.82 5.82
CA ALA A 108 1.15 -13.88 5.63
C ALA A 108 1.01 -14.75 6.88
N VAL A 109 -0.22 -15.19 7.14
CA VAL A 109 -0.53 -16.09 8.26
C VAL A 109 -0.15 -17.52 7.90
N THR A 110 0.87 -18.09 8.54
CA THR A 110 1.31 -19.46 8.34
C THR A 110 0.65 -20.45 9.33
N PRO A 111 0.53 -21.74 8.99
CA PRO A 111 0.00 -22.74 9.91
C PRO A 111 0.78 -22.83 11.24
N SER A 112 2.10 -22.68 11.21
CA SER A 112 2.96 -22.71 12.39
C SER A 112 2.67 -21.54 13.33
N LEU A 113 2.51 -20.32 12.81
CA LEU A 113 2.18 -19.15 13.60
C LEU A 113 0.76 -19.19 14.16
N LYS A 114 -0.20 -19.83 13.48
CA LYS A 114 -1.56 -20.05 14.00
C LYS A 114 -1.62 -20.91 15.27
N SER A 115 -0.60 -21.69 15.53
CA SER A 115 -0.52 -22.48 16.77
C SER A 115 -0.06 -21.66 17.97
N ARG A 116 0.58 -20.50 17.73
CA ARG A 116 1.10 -19.59 18.77
C ARG A 116 0.20 -18.37 19.00
N PHE A 117 -0.48 -17.90 17.95
CA PHE A 117 -1.21 -16.64 17.96
C PHE A 117 -2.65 -16.79 17.46
N ALA A 118 -3.55 -15.98 17.99
CA ALA A 118 -4.84 -15.69 17.39
C ALA A 118 -4.64 -14.62 16.28
N TYR A 119 -5.65 -14.47 15.39
CA TYR A 119 -5.57 -13.53 14.29
C TYR A 119 -6.88 -12.75 14.16
N GLY A 120 -6.76 -11.47 13.81
CA GLY A 120 -7.86 -10.64 13.33
C GLY A 120 -8.44 -11.16 11.99
N PRO A 121 -9.40 -10.44 11.39
CA PRO A 121 -9.89 -10.76 10.05
C PRO A 121 -8.79 -10.59 9.00
N ALA A 122 -8.78 -11.46 8.00
CA ALA A 122 -7.91 -11.30 6.84
C ALA A 122 -8.34 -10.06 6.04
N TYR A 123 -7.43 -9.13 5.79
CA TYR A 123 -7.70 -7.91 5.04
C TYR A 123 -7.09 -7.92 3.62
N GLN A 124 -6.05 -8.73 3.39
CA GLN A 124 -5.45 -8.98 2.07
C GLN A 124 -5.06 -10.45 1.92
N HIS A 125 -4.70 -10.84 0.69
CA HIS A 125 -4.10 -12.13 0.36
C HIS A 125 -2.85 -11.90 -0.47
N VAL A 126 -1.78 -12.66 -0.16
CA VAL A 126 -0.48 -12.52 -0.81
C VAL A 126 0.08 -13.88 -1.20
N GLN A 127 0.96 -13.85 -2.21
CA GLN A 127 1.77 -14.99 -2.64
C GLN A 127 3.21 -14.73 -2.24
N GLN A 128 3.90 -15.79 -1.79
CA GLN A 128 5.33 -15.72 -1.48
C GLN A 128 6.13 -16.11 -2.72
N GLU A 129 7.06 -15.23 -3.08
CA GLU A 129 7.84 -15.33 -4.31
C GLU A 129 9.30 -15.62 -4.00
N LEU A 130 9.87 -16.67 -4.62
CA LEU A 130 11.32 -16.87 -4.64
C LEU A 130 11.94 -15.83 -5.57
N VAL A 131 12.78 -14.97 -5.01
CA VAL A 131 13.37 -13.82 -5.70
C VAL A 131 14.84 -14.06 -5.98
N PHE A 132 15.29 -13.67 -7.19
CA PHE A 132 16.66 -13.72 -7.65
C PHE A 132 17.00 -12.48 -8.48
N GLN A 133 18.29 -12.26 -8.77
CA GLN A 133 18.73 -11.14 -9.59
C GLN A 133 18.50 -11.41 -11.09
N ALA A 134 17.78 -10.54 -11.78
CA ALA A 134 17.61 -10.62 -13.24
C ALA A 134 18.95 -10.51 -13.96
N GLY A 135 19.12 -11.33 -15.00
CA GLY A 135 20.40 -11.44 -15.73
C GLY A 135 21.31 -12.56 -15.25
N THR A 136 21.01 -13.18 -14.10
CA THR A 136 21.62 -14.43 -13.66
C THR A 136 20.82 -15.65 -14.15
N SER A 137 21.30 -16.87 -13.89
CA SER A 137 20.59 -18.08 -14.24
C SER A 137 19.32 -18.22 -13.40
N ARG A 138 18.14 -18.31 -14.05
CA ARG A 138 16.88 -18.52 -13.35
C ARG A 138 16.84 -19.91 -12.73
N PRO A 139 16.67 -20.05 -11.41
CA PRO A 139 16.54 -21.35 -10.77
C PRO A 139 15.25 -22.05 -11.23
N ARG A 140 15.33 -23.33 -11.48
CA ARG A 140 14.21 -24.15 -11.99
C ARG A 140 13.52 -24.97 -10.91
N ASP A 141 14.29 -25.42 -9.94
CA ASP A 141 13.81 -26.26 -8.85
C ASP A 141 14.19 -25.65 -7.50
N LEU A 142 13.22 -25.55 -6.60
CA LEU A 142 13.44 -25.07 -5.24
C LEU A 142 14.37 -26.01 -4.45
N LEU A 143 14.46 -27.29 -4.80
CA LEU A 143 15.23 -28.30 -4.07
C LEU A 143 16.69 -28.39 -4.52
N GLU A 144 17.03 -27.82 -5.67
CA GLU A 144 18.35 -27.90 -6.29
C GLU A 144 19.02 -26.54 -6.49
N LEU A 145 18.79 -25.61 -5.57
CA LEU A 145 19.44 -24.28 -5.66
C LEU A 145 20.95 -24.44 -5.42
N ASP A 146 21.72 -23.63 -6.15
CA ASP A 146 23.18 -23.58 -6.11
C ASP A 146 23.75 -22.71 -4.97
N ALA A 147 22.85 -21.95 -4.30
CA ALA A 147 23.16 -21.11 -3.15
C ALA A 147 22.01 -21.16 -2.12
N PRO A 148 22.26 -20.75 -0.87
CA PRO A 148 21.22 -20.71 0.16
C PRO A 148 20.14 -19.67 -0.15
N ILE A 149 18.92 -19.93 0.35
CA ILE A 149 17.88 -18.94 0.47
C ILE A 149 18.06 -18.25 1.81
N VAL A 150 18.17 -16.92 1.80
CA VAL A 150 18.30 -16.12 3.04
C VAL A 150 16.96 -15.48 3.36
N THR A 151 16.48 -15.63 4.60
CA THR A 151 15.24 -15.01 5.09
C THR A 151 15.45 -14.42 6.47
N VAL A 152 14.55 -13.53 6.88
CA VAL A 152 14.56 -12.99 8.24
C VAL A 152 14.12 -14.06 9.23
N ALA A 153 14.83 -14.22 10.33
CA ALA A 153 14.49 -15.18 11.39
C ALA A 153 13.10 -14.85 11.98
N GLY A 154 12.27 -15.88 12.24
CA GLY A 154 10.92 -15.73 12.77
C GLY A 154 9.86 -15.16 11.80
N SER A 155 10.25 -14.78 10.58
CA SER A 155 9.32 -14.27 9.57
C SER A 155 8.40 -15.36 9.00
N SER A 156 7.28 -14.95 8.40
CA SER A 156 6.37 -15.89 7.72
C SER A 156 7.04 -16.63 6.56
N GLN A 157 8.01 -15.99 5.89
CA GLN A 157 8.84 -16.58 4.83
C GLN A 157 9.71 -17.72 5.35
N ALA A 158 10.38 -17.52 6.48
CA ALA A 158 11.19 -18.57 7.13
C ALA A 158 10.33 -19.76 7.55
N HIS A 159 9.17 -19.51 8.14
CA HIS A 159 8.21 -20.55 8.53
C HIS A 159 7.67 -21.33 7.33
N LEU A 160 7.31 -20.64 6.24
CA LEU A 160 6.82 -21.27 5.02
C LEU A 160 7.90 -22.18 4.40
N LEU A 161 9.12 -21.66 4.23
CA LEU A 161 10.23 -22.44 3.63
C LEU A 161 10.60 -23.64 4.48
N SER A 162 10.68 -23.49 5.80
CA SER A 162 10.92 -24.60 6.71
C SER A 162 9.88 -25.72 6.55
N SER A 163 8.59 -25.32 6.41
CA SER A 163 7.51 -26.28 6.18
C SER A 163 7.61 -26.95 4.80
N LEU A 164 7.89 -26.19 3.73
CA LEU A 164 8.00 -26.72 2.37
C LEU A 164 9.19 -27.70 2.25
N LEU A 165 10.36 -27.35 2.78
CA LEU A 165 11.54 -28.19 2.74
C LEU A 165 11.38 -29.42 3.65
N GLY A 166 10.71 -29.29 4.81
CA GLY A 166 10.40 -30.40 5.71
C GLY A 166 9.43 -31.42 5.11
N GLN A 167 8.37 -30.99 4.43
CA GLN A 167 7.40 -31.89 3.78
C GLN A 167 8.04 -32.79 2.71
N VAL A 168 9.06 -32.30 2.01
CA VAL A 168 9.77 -33.08 1.00
C VAL A 168 10.58 -34.21 1.63
N THR A 169 11.18 -33.97 2.82
CA THR A 169 11.90 -35.04 3.55
C THR A 169 10.94 -36.10 4.06
N ASP A 170 9.74 -35.75 4.49
CA ASP A 170 8.76 -36.68 5.03
C ASP A 170 8.09 -37.57 3.94
N GLN A 171 7.86 -37.00 2.75
CA GLN A 171 7.28 -37.74 1.60
C GLN A 171 8.26 -38.73 0.96
N ALA A 172 9.53 -38.58 1.24
CA ALA A 172 10.62 -39.44 0.70
C ALA A 172 10.79 -40.77 1.44
N SER A 173 9.88 -41.14 2.34
CA SER A 173 9.94 -42.39 3.11
C SER A 173 9.80 -43.70 2.29
N ASP A 174 9.49 -43.61 0.99
CA ASP A 174 9.29 -44.78 0.10
C ASP A 174 10.52 -45.20 -0.75
N GLY A 175 11.73 -44.87 -0.28
CA GLY A 175 12.95 -45.56 -0.80
C GLY A 175 13.92 -44.74 -1.65
N GLU A 176 13.56 -43.58 -2.18
CA GLU A 176 14.47 -42.62 -2.81
C GLU A 176 14.21 -41.24 -2.27
N SER A 177 14.92 -40.82 -1.20
CA SER A 177 14.87 -39.47 -0.71
C SER A 177 15.41 -38.49 -1.77
N PRO A 178 14.65 -37.48 -2.24
CA PRO A 178 15.23 -36.49 -3.11
C PRO A 178 16.37 -35.79 -2.35
N ILE A 179 17.49 -35.62 -3.03
CA ILE A 179 18.65 -34.92 -2.46
C ILE A 179 18.27 -33.43 -2.43
N ILE A 180 17.88 -32.93 -1.25
CA ILE A 180 17.67 -31.48 -1.05
C ILE A 180 19.05 -30.84 -0.94
N LYS A 181 19.45 -30.08 -1.97
CA LYS A 181 20.69 -29.30 -1.97
C LYS A 181 20.49 -27.92 -1.41
N THR A 182 19.25 -27.42 -1.47
CA THR A 182 18.88 -26.06 -1.00
C THR A 182 19.05 -25.95 0.50
N GLN A 183 19.76 -24.92 0.92
CA GLN A 183 19.92 -24.52 2.31
C GLN A 183 19.04 -23.32 2.62
N LEU A 184 18.35 -23.35 3.75
CA LEU A 184 17.69 -22.20 4.34
C LEU A 184 18.61 -21.58 5.39
N VAL A 185 18.93 -20.31 5.24
CA VAL A 185 19.67 -19.50 6.21
C VAL A 185 18.76 -18.41 6.73
N THR A 186 18.64 -18.27 8.03
CA THR A 186 17.91 -17.17 8.65
C THR A 186 18.88 -16.15 9.22
N THR A 187 18.53 -14.86 9.15
CA THR A 187 19.32 -13.77 9.69
C THR A 187 18.46 -12.87 10.59
N GLU A 188 19.09 -12.27 11.59
CA GLU A 188 18.54 -11.19 12.41
C GLU A 188 19.20 -9.84 12.10
N ASP A 189 20.25 -9.84 11.26
CA ASP A 189 21.05 -8.67 10.93
C ASP A 189 20.48 -7.81 9.79
N SER A 190 19.43 -8.30 9.11
CA SER A 190 18.80 -7.62 7.97
C SER A 190 17.30 -7.81 8.00
N ASP A 191 16.57 -6.79 7.56
CA ASP A 191 15.13 -6.89 7.32
C ASP A 191 14.81 -7.43 5.92
N SER A 192 13.52 -7.65 5.64
CA SER A 192 13.08 -8.22 4.35
C SER A 192 13.36 -7.28 3.15
N GLU A 193 13.39 -5.97 3.35
CA GLU A 193 13.71 -5.02 2.27
C GLU A 193 15.21 -4.97 1.99
N GLU A 194 16.04 -5.06 3.04
CA GLU A 194 17.49 -5.17 2.92
C GLU A 194 17.90 -6.47 2.24
N LEU A 195 17.23 -7.59 2.52
CA LEU A 195 17.49 -8.86 1.80
C LEU A 195 17.15 -8.74 0.31
N LEU A 196 16.07 -8.06 -0.07
CA LEU A 196 15.76 -7.78 -1.46
C LEU A 196 16.82 -6.87 -2.11
N GLN A 197 17.33 -5.87 -1.38
CA GLN A 197 18.44 -5.05 -1.85
C GLN A 197 19.72 -5.87 -2.05
N GLN A 198 20.06 -6.77 -1.12
CA GLN A 198 21.21 -7.66 -1.24
C GLN A 198 21.10 -8.58 -2.46
N VAL A 199 19.89 -9.11 -2.77
CA VAL A 199 19.65 -9.85 -4.02
C VAL A 199 19.86 -8.94 -5.24
N ALA A 200 19.36 -7.73 -5.21
CA ALA A 200 19.52 -6.78 -6.32
C ALA A 200 20.97 -6.41 -6.58
N ASN A 201 21.78 -6.32 -5.54
CA ASN A 201 23.22 -6.05 -5.62
C ASN A 201 24.05 -7.31 -6.00
N GLY A 202 23.49 -8.51 -5.82
CA GLY A 202 24.18 -9.78 -6.03
C GLY A 202 24.98 -10.24 -4.80
N ASP A 203 24.77 -9.64 -3.62
CA ASP A 203 25.42 -10.00 -2.36
C ASP A 203 24.92 -11.37 -1.85
N ILE A 204 23.62 -11.64 -2.07
CA ILE A 204 22.99 -12.96 -1.87
C ILE A 204 22.28 -13.39 -3.14
N ALA A 205 22.19 -14.71 -3.36
CA ALA A 205 21.59 -15.24 -4.59
C ALA A 205 20.04 -15.23 -4.55
N TYR A 206 19.47 -15.62 -3.39
CA TYR A 206 18.04 -15.85 -3.26
C TYR A 206 17.48 -15.35 -1.92
N THR A 207 16.29 -14.77 -1.99
CA THR A 207 15.43 -14.51 -0.82
C THR A 207 13.98 -14.84 -1.15
N VAL A 208 13.09 -14.76 -0.17
CA VAL A 208 11.63 -14.87 -0.37
C VAL A 208 10.96 -13.60 0.14
N ALA A 209 10.04 -13.08 -0.65
CA ALA A 209 9.22 -11.95 -0.29
C ALA A 209 7.78 -12.14 -0.77
N ASP A 210 6.82 -11.52 -0.12
CA ASP A 210 5.47 -11.43 -0.65
C ASP A 210 5.42 -10.54 -1.91
N ASN A 211 4.44 -10.82 -2.77
CA ASN A 211 4.29 -10.13 -4.05
C ASN A 211 4.05 -8.62 -3.91
N ASN A 212 3.42 -8.14 -2.82
CA ASN A 212 3.20 -6.72 -2.57
C ASN A 212 4.52 -6.02 -2.20
N ARG A 213 5.29 -6.58 -1.25
CA ARG A 213 6.62 -6.07 -0.85
C ARG A 213 7.60 -6.09 -2.02
N LEU A 214 7.62 -7.18 -2.79
CA LEU A 214 8.43 -7.26 -3.99
C LEU A 214 8.06 -6.19 -5.02
N ALA A 215 6.77 -5.94 -5.25
CA ALA A 215 6.32 -4.91 -6.18
C ALA A 215 6.74 -3.50 -5.73
N LEU A 216 6.69 -3.20 -4.42
CA LEU A 216 7.22 -1.97 -3.86
C LEU A 216 8.72 -1.82 -4.09
N GLN A 217 9.50 -2.88 -3.84
CA GLN A 217 10.96 -2.84 -3.95
C GLN A 217 11.47 -2.80 -5.40
N ARG A 218 10.71 -3.35 -6.35
CA ARG A 218 11.06 -3.29 -7.79
C ARG A 218 11.10 -1.88 -8.37
N ARG A 219 10.47 -0.90 -7.72
CA ARG A 219 10.60 0.51 -8.10
C ARG A 219 12.01 1.03 -7.88
N ARG A 220 12.66 0.55 -6.82
CA ARG A 220 14.04 0.90 -6.42
C ARG A 220 15.06 -0.01 -7.11
N TYR A 221 14.73 -1.30 -7.18
CA TYR A 221 15.60 -2.38 -7.69
C TYR A 221 14.90 -3.15 -8.82
N PRO A 222 14.84 -2.58 -10.04
CA PRO A 222 14.12 -3.21 -11.15
C PRO A 222 14.69 -4.56 -11.57
N ASN A 223 15.93 -4.89 -11.18
CA ASN A 223 16.58 -6.16 -11.47
C ASN A 223 16.17 -7.31 -10.51
N LEU A 224 15.21 -7.11 -9.62
CA LEU A 224 14.60 -8.20 -8.87
C LEU A 224 13.64 -9.01 -9.75
N ALA A 225 13.86 -10.32 -9.85
CA ALA A 225 13.06 -11.23 -10.67
C ALA A 225 12.45 -12.35 -9.84
N VAL A 226 11.29 -12.86 -10.28
CA VAL A 226 10.63 -14.01 -9.66
C VAL A 226 11.09 -15.28 -10.35
N ALA A 227 11.67 -16.20 -9.57
CA ALA A 227 11.99 -17.54 -10.02
C ALA A 227 10.74 -18.44 -9.99
N LYS A 228 10.01 -18.42 -8.87
CA LYS A 228 8.86 -19.30 -8.63
C LYS A 228 7.95 -18.67 -7.56
N THR A 229 6.64 -18.81 -7.73
CA THR A 229 5.65 -18.62 -6.66
C THR A 229 5.59 -19.87 -5.80
N LEU A 230 5.69 -19.73 -4.49
CA LEU A 230 5.90 -20.85 -3.56
C LEU A 230 4.60 -21.40 -2.96
N ASN A 231 3.50 -20.64 -3.01
CA ASN A 231 2.22 -20.99 -2.40
C ASN A 231 1.03 -20.43 -3.20
N GLU A 232 -0.16 -20.92 -2.90
CA GLU A 232 -1.41 -20.24 -3.24
C GLU A 232 -1.59 -18.98 -2.39
N ASP A 233 -2.64 -18.18 -2.65
CA ASP A 233 -2.92 -16.97 -1.90
C ASP A 233 -3.05 -17.25 -0.40
N MET A 234 -2.20 -16.62 0.41
CA MET A 234 -2.23 -16.70 1.87
C MET A 234 -2.84 -15.42 2.45
N PRO A 235 -3.69 -15.56 3.50
CA PRO A 235 -4.28 -14.40 4.15
C PRO A 235 -3.23 -13.60 4.92
N MET A 236 -3.32 -12.28 4.86
CA MET A 236 -2.66 -11.33 5.76
C MET A 236 -3.64 -10.91 6.85
N ALA A 237 -3.23 -10.97 8.09
CA ALA A 237 -4.03 -10.57 9.24
C ALA A 237 -3.13 -10.19 10.42
N TRP A 238 -3.59 -9.27 11.26
CA TRP A 238 -2.87 -8.89 12.47
C TRP A 238 -2.89 -10.00 13.51
N ALA A 239 -1.74 -10.28 14.11
CA ALA A 239 -1.63 -11.26 15.17
C ALA A 239 -2.07 -10.68 16.53
N LEU A 240 -2.72 -11.50 17.32
CA LEU A 240 -3.27 -11.23 18.66
C LEU A 240 -2.76 -12.29 19.64
N PRO A 241 -2.68 -12.01 20.96
CA PRO A 241 -2.37 -13.01 21.95
C PRO A 241 -3.34 -14.21 21.87
N LEU A 242 -2.81 -15.43 21.90
CA LEU A 242 -3.60 -16.67 21.72
C LEU A 242 -4.71 -16.85 22.78
N HIS A 243 -4.42 -16.48 24.01
CA HIS A 243 -5.27 -16.76 25.16
C HIS A 243 -6.09 -15.56 25.64
N GLN A 244 -6.16 -14.50 24.85
CA GLN A 244 -7.03 -13.37 25.18
C GLN A 244 -8.47 -13.66 24.73
N ASP A 245 -9.46 -12.97 25.33
CA ASP A 245 -10.84 -13.04 24.88
C ASP A 245 -11.04 -12.42 23.48
N ASP A 246 -12.17 -12.76 22.84
CA ASP A 246 -12.43 -12.33 21.45
C ASP A 246 -12.86 -10.86 21.31
N SER A 247 -12.83 -10.04 22.35
CA SER A 247 -13.34 -8.66 22.31
C SER A 247 -12.58 -7.74 21.36
N VAL A 248 -11.23 -7.80 21.34
CA VAL A 248 -10.39 -7.05 20.39
C VAL A 248 -10.60 -7.57 18.96
N LYS A 249 -10.69 -8.88 18.78
CA LYS A 249 -10.98 -9.48 17.47
C LYS A 249 -12.35 -9.06 16.93
N ALA A 250 -13.37 -8.99 17.78
CA ALA A 250 -14.69 -8.50 17.40
C ALA A 250 -14.64 -7.02 16.96
N ALA A 251 -13.91 -6.17 17.69
CA ALA A 251 -13.70 -4.77 17.31
C ALA A 251 -12.97 -4.63 15.97
N LEU A 252 -11.98 -5.49 15.70
CA LEU A 252 -11.28 -5.52 14.41
C LEU A 252 -12.22 -5.92 13.26
N ILE A 253 -13.09 -6.92 13.46
CA ILE A 253 -14.07 -7.33 12.44
C ILE A 253 -15.02 -6.17 12.12
N GLU A 254 -15.48 -5.45 13.11
CA GLU A 254 -16.36 -4.29 12.93
C GLU A 254 -15.66 -3.13 12.23
N TYR A 255 -14.43 -2.82 12.66
CA TYR A 255 -13.59 -1.80 12.00
C TYR A 255 -13.34 -2.11 10.52
N PHE A 256 -12.84 -3.32 10.20
CA PHE A 256 -12.60 -3.70 8.80
C PHE A 256 -13.90 -3.71 7.98
N GLY A 257 -15.02 -4.12 8.58
CA GLY A 257 -16.34 -3.99 7.96
C GLY A 257 -16.67 -2.54 7.60
N THR A 258 -16.43 -1.62 8.51
CA THR A 258 -16.66 -0.18 8.31
C THR A 258 -15.77 0.42 7.21
N VAL A 259 -14.46 0.14 7.24
CA VAL A 259 -13.52 0.70 6.25
C VAL A 259 -13.72 0.11 4.85
N HIS A 260 -14.18 -1.14 4.73
CA HIS A 260 -14.60 -1.71 3.45
C HIS A 260 -15.91 -1.09 2.93
N GLN A 261 -16.91 -0.91 3.79
CA GLN A 261 -18.20 -0.31 3.40
C GLN A 261 -18.05 1.16 2.99
N SER A 262 -17.19 1.92 3.66
CA SER A 262 -16.91 3.32 3.30
C SER A 262 -16.08 3.46 2.01
N GLY A 263 -15.44 2.38 1.54
CA GLY A 263 -14.50 2.41 0.42
C GLY A 263 -13.11 2.92 0.80
N TRP A 264 -12.89 3.34 2.06
CA TRP A 264 -11.59 3.88 2.51
C TRP A 264 -10.45 2.86 2.37
N PHE A 265 -10.72 1.58 2.64
CA PHE A 265 -9.73 0.51 2.45
C PHE A 265 -9.24 0.46 0.99
N THR A 266 -10.18 0.57 0.03
CA THR A 266 -9.83 0.54 -1.40
C THR A 266 -9.01 1.75 -1.83
N VAL A 267 -9.27 2.93 -1.24
CA VAL A 267 -8.47 4.15 -1.47
C VAL A 267 -7.06 3.97 -0.92
N LEU A 268 -6.93 3.42 0.29
CA LEU A 268 -5.63 3.14 0.91
C LEU A 268 -4.84 2.09 0.12
N GLU A 269 -5.50 1.01 -0.30
CA GLU A 269 -4.89 -0.02 -1.16
C GLU A 269 -4.41 0.57 -2.49
N ASP A 270 -5.18 1.45 -3.11
CA ASP A 270 -4.77 2.14 -4.34
C ASP A 270 -3.60 3.10 -4.11
N LYS A 271 -3.57 3.79 -2.98
CA LYS A 271 -2.49 4.69 -2.60
C LYS A 271 -1.14 3.97 -2.61
N TYR A 272 -1.06 2.79 -2.00
CA TYR A 272 0.19 2.05 -1.85
C TYR A 272 0.48 1.07 -2.98
N PHE A 273 -0.53 0.38 -3.50
CA PHE A 273 -0.35 -0.76 -4.42
C PHE A 273 -1.02 -0.60 -5.77
N GLY A 274 -1.92 0.39 -5.96
CA GLY A 274 -2.77 0.48 -7.15
C GLY A 274 -2.00 0.67 -8.47
N HIS A 275 -0.86 1.33 -8.43
CA HIS A 275 -0.03 1.68 -9.59
C HIS A 275 1.17 0.75 -9.81
N ILE A 276 1.42 -0.20 -8.88
CA ILE A 276 2.58 -1.10 -8.93
C ILE A 276 2.25 -2.52 -9.42
N ARG A 277 0.97 -2.83 -9.66
CA ARG A 277 0.54 -4.18 -10.09
C ARG A 277 1.06 -4.60 -11.46
N GLN A 278 1.42 -3.63 -12.31
CA GLN A 278 2.04 -3.90 -13.61
C GLN A 278 3.49 -3.43 -13.57
N PHE A 279 4.40 -4.40 -13.49
CA PHE A 279 5.84 -4.12 -13.50
C PHE A 279 6.41 -4.37 -14.89
N ASP A 280 7.06 -3.34 -15.48
CA ASP A 280 7.87 -3.46 -16.68
C ASP A 280 9.33 -3.23 -16.32
N TYR A 281 10.12 -4.31 -16.36
CA TYR A 281 11.55 -4.28 -16.06
C TYR A 281 12.33 -3.36 -17.00
N VAL A 282 12.00 -3.41 -18.30
CA VAL A 282 12.73 -2.64 -19.33
C VAL A 282 12.46 -1.16 -19.15
N ASP A 283 11.19 -0.79 -18.96
CA ASP A 283 10.77 0.59 -18.73
C ASP A 283 11.39 1.17 -17.46
N SER A 284 11.30 0.44 -16.34
CA SER A 284 11.85 0.90 -15.05
C SER A 284 13.37 1.09 -15.09
N ARG A 285 14.09 0.20 -15.78
CA ARG A 285 15.55 0.32 -15.94
C ARG A 285 15.93 1.50 -16.84
N ALA A 286 15.20 1.69 -17.94
CA ALA A 286 15.40 2.82 -18.84
C ALA A 286 15.14 4.15 -18.13
N PHE A 287 14.07 4.21 -17.32
CA PHE A 287 13.75 5.37 -16.50
C PHE A 287 14.86 5.72 -15.51
N ASN A 288 15.30 4.75 -14.68
CA ASN A 288 16.35 4.99 -13.68
C ASN A 288 17.65 5.47 -14.34
N TYR A 289 18.04 4.87 -15.47
CA TYR A 289 19.21 5.32 -16.23
C TYR A 289 19.04 6.76 -16.75
N ALA A 290 17.88 7.10 -17.28
CA ALA A 290 17.59 8.46 -17.76
C ALA A 290 17.56 9.47 -16.59
N ALA A 291 17.04 9.09 -15.41
CA ALA A 291 17.03 9.93 -14.23
C ALA A 291 18.46 10.28 -13.76
N GLU A 292 19.36 9.30 -13.75
CA GLU A 292 20.76 9.51 -13.35
C GLU A 292 21.59 10.27 -14.40
N THR A 293 21.20 10.24 -15.67
CA THR A 293 22.03 10.80 -16.78
C THR A 293 21.46 12.05 -17.43
N ALA A 294 20.15 12.07 -17.70
CA ALA A 294 19.50 13.13 -18.47
C ALA A 294 18.78 14.17 -17.59
N LEU A 295 18.28 13.79 -16.41
CA LEU A 295 17.49 14.70 -15.58
C LEU A 295 18.30 15.87 -15.02
N ALA A 296 19.59 15.68 -14.75
CA ALA A 296 20.44 16.68 -14.11
C ALA A 296 20.43 18.06 -14.82
N GLN A 297 20.34 18.07 -16.15
CA GLN A 297 20.30 19.30 -16.95
C GLN A 297 18.97 20.07 -16.79
N TYR A 298 17.87 19.38 -16.45
CA TYR A 298 16.53 19.96 -16.35
C TYR A 298 16.07 20.14 -14.89
N LYS A 299 16.68 19.45 -13.91
CA LYS A 299 16.32 19.51 -12.49
C LYS A 299 16.17 20.95 -11.98
N PRO A 300 17.10 21.90 -12.26
CA PRO A 300 16.93 23.28 -11.79
C PRO A 300 15.67 23.97 -12.33
N LEU A 301 15.29 23.67 -13.59
CA LEU A 301 14.09 24.23 -14.22
C LEU A 301 12.81 23.64 -13.58
N PHE A 302 12.78 22.32 -13.35
CA PHE A 302 11.66 21.70 -12.63
C PHE A 302 11.49 22.29 -11.24
N GLN A 303 12.57 22.46 -10.48
CA GLN A 303 12.55 23.09 -9.15
C GLN A 303 12.09 24.55 -9.21
N GLN A 304 12.52 25.31 -10.22
CA GLN A 304 12.15 26.71 -10.38
C GLN A 304 10.66 26.90 -10.72
N TYR A 305 10.11 26.02 -11.57
CA TYR A 305 8.76 26.18 -12.10
C TYR A 305 7.70 25.28 -11.49
N ALA A 306 8.04 24.44 -10.51
CA ALA A 306 7.08 23.58 -9.83
C ALA A 306 6.01 24.34 -9.04
N GLY A 307 6.36 25.53 -8.50
CA GLY A 307 5.45 26.27 -7.62
C GLY A 307 5.18 25.49 -6.32
N ASP A 308 3.90 25.26 -6.03
CA ASP A 308 3.47 24.48 -4.86
C ASP A 308 3.50 22.95 -5.12
N LEU A 309 3.82 22.51 -6.34
CA LEU A 309 3.92 21.11 -6.70
C LEU A 309 5.29 20.56 -6.30
N ASP A 310 5.34 19.25 -6.02
CA ASP A 310 6.62 18.56 -5.94
C ASP A 310 7.29 18.56 -7.33
N TRP A 311 8.51 19.11 -7.43
CA TRP A 311 9.25 19.18 -8.70
C TRP A 311 9.46 17.80 -9.32
N ARG A 312 9.59 16.75 -8.49
CA ARG A 312 9.76 15.36 -8.94
C ARG A 312 8.53 14.84 -9.67
N LEU A 313 7.33 15.26 -9.23
CA LEU A 313 6.09 14.94 -9.91
C LEU A 313 6.05 15.57 -11.31
N LEU A 314 6.44 16.85 -11.42
CA LEU A 314 6.51 17.55 -12.70
C LEU A 314 7.55 16.91 -13.62
N ALA A 315 8.71 16.49 -13.08
CA ALA A 315 9.73 15.76 -13.82
C ALA A 315 9.24 14.39 -14.30
N ALA A 316 8.51 13.64 -13.44
CA ALA A 316 7.90 12.36 -13.82
C ALA A 316 6.87 12.53 -14.95
N MET A 317 6.04 13.58 -14.91
CA MET A 317 5.12 13.92 -15.99
C MET A 317 5.90 14.19 -17.30
N SER A 318 6.94 14.99 -17.24
CA SER A 318 7.77 15.29 -18.41
C SER A 318 8.42 14.04 -19.00
N TYR A 319 8.86 13.10 -18.16
CA TYR A 319 9.37 11.82 -18.65
C TYR A 319 8.30 11.00 -19.36
N GLN A 320 7.09 10.94 -18.81
CA GLN A 320 5.96 10.25 -19.45
C GLN A 320 5.60 10.87 -20.81
N GLU A 321 5.78 12.19 -20.97
CA GLU A 321 5.48 12.90 -22.20
C GLU A 321 6.56 12.67 -23.27
N SER A 322 7.84 12.86 -22.95
CA SER A 322 8.93 12.97 -23.91
C SER A 322 10.17 12.12 -23.61
N HIS A 323 10.20 11.38 -22.50
CA HIS A 323 11.42 10.76 -21.95
C HIS A 323 12.57 11.78 -21.74
N TRP A 324 12.20 13.04 -21.43
CA TRP A 324 13.09 14.21 -21.33
C TRP A 324 13.85 14.54 -22.63
N ASP A 325 13.27 14.21 -23.79
CA ASP A 325 13.76 14.67 -25.09
C ASP A 325 13.11 16.01 -25.44
N SER A 326 13.89 17.10 -25.42
CA SER A 326 13.41 18.44 -25.75
C SER A 326 12.95 18.59 -27.21
N ASP A 327 13.46 17.76 -28.12
CA ASP A 327 13.12 17.77 -29.53
C ASP A 327 11.98 16.81 -29.89
N ALA A 328 11.39 16.14 -28.89
CA ALA A 328 10.30 15.19 -29.08
C ALA A 328 9.12 15.78 -29.85
N ILE A 329 8.65 15.05 -30.87
CA ILE A 329 7.49 15.40 -31.68
C ILE A 329 6.55 14.21 -31.82
N SER A 330 5.30 14.38 -31.42
CA SER A 330 4.28 13.33 -31.61
C SER A 330 3.70 13.36 -33.02
N ARG A 331 2.98 12.28 -33.36
CA ARG A 331 2.23 12.19 -34.64
C ARG A 331 1.14 13.26 -34.77
N THR A 332 0.66 13.81 -33.69
CA THR A 332 -0.37 14.85 -33.64
C THR A 332 0.22 16.27 -33.59
N GLY A 333 1.54 16.39 -33.60
CA GLY A 333 2.24 17.67 -33.64
C GLY A 333 2.44 18.37 -32.30
N VAL A 334 2.21 17.69 -31.17
CA VAL A 334 2.65 18.18 -29.85
C VAL A 334 4.17 18.06 -29.76
N ARG A 335 4.83 18.96 -29.01
CA ARG A 335 6.30 19.09 -29.00
C ARG A 335 6.86 19.40 -27.62
N GLY A 336 8.15 19.06 -27.47
CA GLY A 336 9.02 19.44 -26.36
C GLY A 336 8.80 18.62 -25.10
N LEU A 337 9.49 18.98 -24.04
CA LEU A 337 9.54 18.21 -22.79
C LEU A 337 8.17 17.93 -22.18
N MET A 338 7.22 18.85 -22.30
CA MET A 338 5.88 18.73 -21.75
C MET A 338 4.79 18.48 -22.80
N MET A 339 5.18 18.15 -24.05
CA MET A 339 4.32 17.81 -25.18
C MET A 339 3.11 18.75 -25.36
N LEU A 340 3.36 20.05 -25.41
CA LEU A 340 2.32 21.05 -25.53
C LEU A 340 1.73 21.09 -26.94
N THR A 341 0.40 21.25 -27.01
CA THR A 341 -0.28 21.60 -28.28
C THR A 341 0.02 23.07 -28.66
N MET A 342 -0.30 23.45 -29.89
CA MET A 342 -0.16 24.85 -30.30
C MET A 342 -1.04 25.79 -29.50
N ASP A 343 -2.28 25.38 -29.26
CA ASP A 343 -3.26 26.17 -28.50
C ASP A 343 -2.81 26.36 -27.05
N THR A 344 -2.40 25.26 -26.38
CA THR A 344 -1.86 25.31 -25.02
C THR A 344 -0.61 26.18 -24.93
N ALA A 345 0.30 26.08 -25.90
CA ALA A 345 1.51 26.89 -25.95
C ALA A 345 1.17 28.39 -26.06
N SER A 346 0.21 28.73 -26.93
CA SER A 346 -0.27 30.11 -27.09
C SER A 346 -0.91 30.64 -25.81
N ASP A 347 -1.77 29.86 -25.17
CA ASP A 347 -2.47 30.25 -23.94
C ASP A 347 -1.50 30.53 -22.77
N TRP A 348 -0.34 29.86 -22.75
CA TRP A 348 0.64 29.96 -21.67
C TRP A 348 1.93 30.70 -22.05
N ASN A 349 1.92 31.49 -23.15
CA ASN A 349 3.04 32.29 -23.64
C ASN A 349 4.34 31.45 -23.82
N VAL A 350 4.20 30.37 -24.57
CA VAL A 350 5.29 29.48 -25.01
C VAL A 350 5.49 29.73 -26.51
N ASP A 351 6.52 30.47 -26.85
CA ASP A 351 6.86 30.79 -28.25
C ASP A 351 7.57 29.61 -28.95
N ASP A 352 8.46 28.95 -28.21
CA ASP A 352 9.17 27.76 -28.67
C ASP A 352 8.92 26.60 -27.69
N ARG A 353 8.17 25.60 -28.15
CA ARG A 353 7.82 24.39 -27.39
C ARG A 353 8.99 23.44 -27.19
N THR A 354 10.05 23.56 -27.99
CA THR A 354 11.27 22.75 -27.89
C THR A 354 12.32 23.39 -26.99
N ASP A 355 12.17 24.67 -26.64
CA ASP A 355 12.97 25.29 -25.61
C ASP A 355 12.62 24.69 -24.22
N PRO A 356 13.57 24.08 -23.50
CA PRO A 356 13.30 23.39 -22.26
C PRO A 356 12.66 24.26 -21.18
N GLU A 357 13.12 25.48 -21.02
CA GLU A 357 12.59 26.41 -19.99
C GLU A 357 11.15 26.80 -20.30
N GLN A 358 10.87 27.19 -21.56
CA GLN A 358 9.52 27.55 -21.94
C GLN A 358 8.55 26.39 -21.86
N SER A 359 8.99 25.20 -22.30
CA SER A 359 8.18 23.97 -22.25
C SER A 359 7.81 23.59 -20.81
N ILE A 360 8.79 23.55 -19.89
CA ILE A 360 8.56 23.23 -18.48
C ILE A 360 7.69 24.31 -17.83
N ARG A 361 7.98 25.58 -18.02
CA ARG A 361 7.18 26.68 -17.48
C ARG A 361 5.73 26.65 -17.96
N GLY A 362 5.52 26.45 -19.26
CA GLY A 362 4.18 26.39 -19.85
C GLY A 362 3.40 25.16 -19.38
N GLY A 363 4.04 23.99 -19.39
CA GLY A 363 3.44 22.74 -18.93
C GLY A 363 3.08 22.75 -17.46
N SER A 364 3.94 23.30 -16.61
CA SER A 364 3.67 23.47 -15.17
C SER A 364 2.46 24.36 -14.91
N ARG A 365 2.39 25.53 -15.57
CA ARG A 365 1.28 26.45 -15.45
C ARG A 365 -0.03 25.86 -15.95
N TYR A 366 0.03 25.13 -17.06
CA TYR A 366 -1.14 24.41 -17.59
C TYR A 366 -1.63 23.36 -16.61
N PHE A 367 -0.72 22.53 -16.08
CA PHE A 367 -1.08 21.53 -15.08
C PHE A 367 -1.68 22.16 -13.79
N ALA A 368 -1.06 23.21 -13.27
CA ALA A 368 -1.60 23.96 -12.12
C ALA A 368 -3.00 24.51 -12.40
N SER A 369 -3.27 24.97 -13.64
CA SER A 369 -4.61 25.42 -14.03
C SER A 369 -5.64 24.29 -14.05
N LEU A 370 -5.24 23.09 -14.50
CA LEU A 370 -6.09 21.90 -14.45
C LEU A 370 -6.39 21.50 -13.00
N LEU A 371 -5.37 21.45 -12.16
CA LEU A 371 -5.51 21.15 -10.73
C LEU A 371 -6.49 22.13 -10.04
N ASN A 372 -6.41 23.42 -10.34
CA ASN A 372 -7.33 24.42 -9.82
C ASN A 372 -8.78 24.27 -10.32
N ARG A 373 -8.99 23.63 -11.47
CA ARG A 373 -10.33 23.34 -12.03
C ARG A 373 -10.96 22.08 -11.45
N ILE A 374 -10.18 21.17 -10.88
CA ILE A 374 -10.71 20.03 -10.13
C ILE A 374 -11.37 20.55 -8.85
N PRO A 375 -12.59 20.10 -8.50
CA PRO A 375 -13.31 20.59 -7.33
C PRO A 375 -12.49 20.51 -6.03
N ALA A 376 -12.43 21.61 -5.27
CA ALA A 376 -11.63 21.71 -4.04
C ALA A 376 -12.07 20.75 -2.92
N ARG A 377 -13.29 20.18 -3.01
CA ARG A 377 -13.77 19.13 -2.09
C ARG A 377 -13.09 17.78 -2.29
N ILE A 378 -12.45 17.57 -3.45
CA ILE A 378 -11.67 16.37 -3.72
C ILE A 378 -10.32 16.54 -3.03
N SER A 379 -10.02 15.66 -2.08
CA SER A 379 -8.77 15.69 -1.33
C SER A 379 -7.60 15.13 -2.15
N GLU A 380 -6.37 15.44 -1.71
CA GLU A 380 -5.19 14.78 -2.24
C GLU A 380 -5.11 13.33 -1.70
N PRO A 381 -4.54 12.39 -2.47
CA PRO A 381 -3.92 12.58 -3.79
C PRO A 381 -4.90 12.46 -4.98
N ASP A 382 -6.18 12.17 -4.77
CA ASP A 382 -7.18 11.94 -5.82
C ASP A 382 -7.29 13.13 -6.78
N ARG A 383 -7.22 14.34 -6.24
CA ARG A 383 -7.27 15.59 -6.98
C ARG A 383 -6.13 15.68 -7.99
N THR A 384 -4.92 15.36 -7.57
CA THR A 384 -3.72 15.34 -8.42
C THR A 384 -3.82 14.27 -9.51
N TRP A 385 -4.29 13.06 -9.19
CA TRP A 385 -4.46 12.00 -10.19
C TRP A 385 -5.50 12.34 -11.25
N MET A 386 -6.61 12.96 -10.85
CA MET A 386 -7.63 13.47 -11.77
C MET A 386 -7.08 14.59 -12.67
N ALA A 387 -6.27 15.50 -12.13
CA ALA A 387 -5.64 16.55 -12.93
C ALA A 387 -4.68 15.97 -13.97
N MET A 388 -3.90 14.93 -13.62
CA MET A 388 -3.04 14.23 -14.58
C MET A 388 -3.84 13.54 -15.68
N ALA A 389 -4.92 12.83 -15.35
CA ALA A 389 -5.79 12.25 -16.36
C ALA A 389 -6.34 13.33 -17.29
N SER A 390 -6.73 14.48 -16.73
CA SER A 390 -7.21 15.64 -17.49
C SER A 390 -6.14 16.25 -18.40
N TYR A 391 -4.87 16.23 -18.00
CA TYR A 391 -3.76 16.68 -18.85
C TYR A 391 -3.66 15.84 -20.12
N ASN A 392 -3.84 14.53 -20.00
CA ASN A 392 -3.74 13.58 -21.13
C ASN A 392 -4.98 13.58 -22.04
N ILE A 393 -6.21 13.46 -21.48
CA ILE A 393 -7.44 13.30 -22.27
C ILE A 393 -8.32 14.55 -22.33
N GLY A 394 -7.97 15.59 -21.57
CA GLY A 394 -8.75 16.81 -21.45
C GLY A 394 -9.82 16.74 -20.34
N MET A 395 -10.08 17.91 -19.73
CA MET A 395 -11.02 18.09 -18.62
C MET A 395 -12.44 17.57 -18.94
N GLY A 396 -12.91 17.75 -20.18
CA GLY A 396 -14.25 17.33 -20.56
C GLY A 396 -14.44 15.81 -20.48
N HIS A 397 -13.46 15.02 -20.93
CA HIS A 397 -13.52 13.56 -20.84
C HIS A 397 -13.33 13.04 -19.43
N LEU A 398 -12.54 13.73 -18.59
CA LEU A 398 -12.49 13.43 -17.16
C LEU A 398 -13.87 13.61 -16.53
N GLU A 399 -14.58 14.72 -16.81
CA GLU A 399 -15.94 14.96 -16.30
C GLU A 399 -16.91 13.90 -16.83
N ASP A 400 -16.82 13.46 -18.08
CA ASP A 400 -17.59 12.34 -18.59
C ASP A 400 -17.36 11.05 -17.79
N ALA A 401 -16.11 10.75 -17.42
CA ALA A 401 -15.77 9.59 -16.58
C ALA A 401 -16.34 9.74 -15.16
N ARG A 402 -16.29 10.94 -14.57
CA ARG A 402 -16.87 11.23 -13.25
C ARG A 402 -18.40 11.08 -13.26
N ILE A 403 -19.08 11.57 -14.29
CA ILE A 403 -20.54 11.40 -14.46
C ILE A 403 -20.89 9.92 -14.63
N LEU A 404 -20.15 9.17 -15.43
CA LEU A 404 -20.34 7.71 -15.54
C LEU A 404 -20.12 7.00 -14.20
N THR A 405 -19.18 7.46 -13.42
CA THR A 405 -18.92 6.91 -12.07
C THR A 405 -20.15 7.08 -11.18
N GLU A 406 -20.70 8.30 -11.11
CA GLU A 406 -21.91 8.59 -10.34
C GLU A 406 -23.12 7.80 -10.83
N GLN A 407 -23.35 7.74 -12.13
CA GLN A 407 -24.45 6.97 -12.74
C GLN A 407 -24.38 5.47 -12.45
N GLN A 408 -23.19 4.93 -12.22
CA GLN A 408 -22.96 3.53 -11.90
C GLN A 408 -22.83 3.27 -10.38
N GLY A 409 -23.16 4.26 -9.53
CA GLY A 409 -23.19 4.14 -8.08
C GLY A 409 -21.82 4.21 -7.39
N GLY A 410 -20.78 4.66 -8.12
CA GLY A 410 -19.46 4.97 -7.55
C GLY A 410 -19.37 6.42 -7.09
N ASN A 411 -18.29 6.74 -6.36
CA ASN A 411 -18.03 8.10 -5.90
C ASN A 411 -17.20 8.86 -6.97
N PRO A 412 -17.77 9.92 -7.62
CA PRO A 412 -17.06 10.68 -8.66
C PRO A 412 -15.90 11.53 -8.13
N ASP A 413 -15.75 11.63 -6.81
CA ASP A 413 -14.68 12.37 -6.15
C ASP A 413 -13.52 11.46 -5.68
N LEU A 414 -13.61 10.13 -5.86
CA LEU A 414 -12.54 9.17 -5.59
C LEU A 414 -11.88 8.69 -6.88
N TRP A 415 -10.57 8.84 -6.98
CA TRP A 415 -9.79 8.37 -8.14
C TRP A 415 -10.00 6.89 -8.41
N VAL A 416 -9.98 6.06 -7.37
CA VAL A 416 -10.15 4.61 -7.48
C VAL A 416 -11.46 4.21 -8.16
N ASP A 417 -12.51 5.01 -8.05
CA ASP A 417 -13.79 4.79 -8.71
C ASP A 417 -13.81 5.37 -10.13
N VAL A 418 -13.25 6.56 -10.32
CA VAL A 418 -13.18 7.25 -11.62
C VAL A 418 -12.26 6.48 -12.58
N LYS A 419 -11.10 6.01 -12.14
CA LYS A 419 -10.15 5.28 -12.98
C LYS A 419 -10.72 4.02 -13.62
N ARG A 420 -11.67 3.34 -12.94
CA ARG A 420 -12.37 2.16 -13.48
C ARG A 420 -13.32 2.50 -14.64
N ARG A 421 -13.75 3.76 -14.76
CA ARG A 421 -14.69 4.24 -15.79
C ARG A 421 -13.96 4.91 -16.97
N LEU A 422 -12.73 5.37 -16.79
CA LEU A 422 -11.92 5.92 -17.89
C LEU A 422 -11.88 4.99 -19.12
N PRO A 423 -11.55 3.69 -19.02
CA PRO A 423 -11.53 2.78 -20.18
C PRO A 423 -12.89 2.61 -20.84
N GLN A 424 -14.00 2.89 -20.15
CA GLN A 424 -15.34 2.79 -20.70
C GLN A 424 -15.62 3.88 -21.75
N LEU A 425 -14.91 5.01 -21.70
CA LEU A 425 -15.02 6.09 -22.71
C LEU A 425 -14.60 5.65 -24.13
N ARG A 426 -13.91 4.53 -24.26
CA ARG A 426 -13.60 3.90 -25.55
C ARG A 426 -14.75 3.03 -26.08
N GLN A 427 -15.68 2.63 -25.24
CA GLN A 427 -16.76 1.70 -25.57
C GLN A 427 -18.00 2.44 -26.05
N LYS A 428 -18.51 2.08 -27.25
CA LYS A 428 -19.66 2.73 -27.91
C LYS A 428 -20.91 2.79 -27.03
N LYS A 429 -21.10 1.80 -26.16
CA LYS A 429 -22.22 1.73 -25.20
C LYS A 429 -22.22 2.96 -24.26
N TYR A 430 -21.05 3.43 -23.84
CA TYR A 430 -20.91 4.51 -22.87
C TYR A 430 -20.67 5.87 -23.53
N TYR A 431 -19.69 6.00 -24.45
CA TYR A 431 -19.36 7.30 -25.02
C TYR A 431 -20.51 7.97 -25.80
N ARG A 432 -21.52 7.21 -26.25
CA ARG A 432 -22.70 7.80 -26.90
C ARG A 432 -23.62 8.53 -25.91
N THR A 433 -23.51 8.24 -24.63
CA THR A 433 -24.32 8.86 -23.56
C THR A 433 -23.57 9.96 -22.83
N THR A 434 -22.29 10.15 -23.12
CA THR A 434 -21.46 11.20 -22.52
C THR A 434 -21.48 12.46 -23.38
N ARG A 435 -21.16 13.61 -22.77
CA ARG A 435 -21.20 14.91 -23.42
C ARG A 435 -20.11 15.10 -24.48
N TYR A 436 -18.90 14.61 -24.17
CA TYR A 436 -17.71 14.80 -25.03
C TYR A 436 -17.42 13.61 -25.92
N GLY A 437 -18.09 12.49 -25.70
CA GLY A 437 -18.05 11.35 -26.60
C GLY A 437 -16.83 10.44 -26.40
N TYR A 438 -16.28 9.96 -27.50
CA TYR A 438 -15.18 8.99 -27.51
C TYR A 438 -13.88 9.56 -26.96
N ALA A 439 -13.24 8.84 -26.02
CA ALA A 439 -11.88 9.10 -25.58
C ALA A 439 -11.09 7.79 -25.34
N ARG A 440 -9.77 7.88 -25.40
CA ARG A 440 -8.85 6.78 -25.06
C ARG A 440 -8.57 6.77 -23.56
N GLY A 441 -9.61 6.52 -22.76
CA GLY A 441 -9.50 6.59 -21.31
C GLY A 441 -8.58 5.51 -20.71
N ASP A 442 -8.35 4.40 -21.41
CA ASP A 442 -7.34 3.40 -21.06
C ASP A 442 -5.91 3.98 -21.14
N GLU A 443 -5.61 4.82 -22.16
CA GLU A 443 -4.33 5.50 -22.25
C GLU A 443 -4.13 6.52 -21.12
N ALA A 444 -5.19 7.25 -20.74
CA ALA A 444 -5.13 8.18 -19.62
C ALA A 444 -4.93 7.48 -18.26
N LEU A 445 -5.56 6.32 -18.05
CA LEU A 445 -5.31 5.51 -16.87
C LEU A 445 -3.84 5.08 -16.81
N GLN A 446 -3.32 4.51 -17.91
CA GLN A 446 -1.93 4.08 -17.98
C GLN A 446 -0.95 5.26 -17.79
N TYR A 447 -1.28 6.43 -18.33
CA TYR A 447 -0.51 7.67 -18.16
C TYR A 447 -0.36 8.03 -16.68
N VAL A 448 -1.45 8.05 -15.92
CA VAL A 448 -1.41 8.35 -14.47
C VAL A 448 -0.61 7.30 -13.70
N GLU A 449 -0.84 6.02 -13.99
CA GLU A 449 -0.14 4.92 -13.29
C GLU A 449 1.37 4.91 -13.59
N ASN A 450 1.79 5.24 -14.82
CA ASN A 450 3.19 5.38 -15.17
C ASN A 450 3.85 6.55 -14.42
N ILE A 451 3.20 7.73 -14.39
CA ILE A 451 3.73 8.90 -13.70
C ILE A 451 3.87 8.63 -12.20
N ARG A 452 2.92 7.95 -11.57
CA ARG A 452 3.01 7.57 -10.16
C ARG A 452 4.24 6.69 -9.91
N ARG A 453 4.50 5.70 -10.79
CA ARG A 453 5.71 4.86 -10.68
C ARG A 453 7.02 5.64 -10.85
N TYR A 454 7.08 6.53 -11.85
CA TYR A 454 8.25 7.38 -12.08
C TYR A 454 8.47 8.36 -10.92
N TYR A 455 7.41 8.94 -10.40
CA TYR A 455 7.47 9.83 -9.24
C TYR A 455 8.05 9.11 -8.01
N ASP A 456 7.55 7.91 -7.69
CA ASP A 456 8.08 7.12 -6.57
C ASP A 456 9.58 6.81 -6.73
N SER A 457 10.00 6.48 -7.97
CA SER A 457 11.41 6.22 -8.26
C SER A 457 12.27 7.50 -8.11
N LEU A 458 11.77 8.67 -8.56
CA LEU A 458 12.48 9.95 -8.39
C LEU A 458 12.58 10.36 -6.93
N VAL A 459 11.52 10.17 -6.13
CA VAL A 459 11.57 10.42 -4.68
C VAL A 459 12.68 9.61 -4.05
N TRP A 460 12.74 8.31 -4.33
CA TRP A 460 13.79 7.46 -3.80
C TRP A 460 15.20 7.85 -4.28
N LEU A 461 15.39 8.12 -5.59
CA LEU A 461 16.70 8.52 -6.14
C LEU A 461 17.20 9.83 -5.54
N ASP A 462 16.31 10.80 -5.34
CA ASP A 462 16.62 12.09 -4.72
C ASP A 462 17.00 11.93 -3.23
N GLU A 463 16.26 11.12 -2.48
CA GLU A 463 16.56 10.78 -1.08
C GLU A 463 17.92 10.07 -0.91
N GLN A 464 18.32 9.27 -1.91
CA GLN A 464 19.64 8.63 -1.94
C GLN A 464 20.77 9.55 -2.46
N GLY A 465 20.45 10.80 -2.84
CA GLY A 465 21.42 11.73 -3.42
C GLY A 465 21.99 11.30 -4.77
N LYS A 466 21.23 10.48 -5.53
CA LYS A 466 21.65 9.97 -6.85
C LYS A 466 21.28 10.91 -8.00
N ILE A 467 20.36 11.83 -7.74
CA ILE A 467 19.89 12.85 -8.68
C ILE A 467 19.85 14.24 -8.07
#